data_8655ff3bb93b30959ecc79683a500f3f
#
_entry.id   8655ff3bb93b30959ecc79683a500f3f
#
_cell.length_a   1.000
_cell.length_b   1.000
_cell.length_c   1.000
_cell.angle_alpha   90.00
_cell.angle_beta   90.00
_cell.angle_gamma   90.00
#
_symmetry.space_group_name_H-M   'P 1'
#
loop_
_entity.id
_entity.type
_entity.pdbx_description
1 polymer ?
#
loop_
_entity_poly.entity_id
_entity_poly.type
_entity_poly.pdbx_seq_one_letter_code
_entity_poly.pdbx_strand_id
1 'polypeptide(L)'
;LDRQWHKMMFSFFEYLPMQYRQATEREWQIRKMIWSFKDGKAYLNIAWMIANKLQQVFFSFVKNIVFACVPASSADKNELRYKGFASAVCKFSGAINAYEHIRVSGDRLAIHEKFDSKSLQKVQVIEFDKDFFRGKKILVFDDILTKGFSYARFACQLEKIGGEVLGGFFLGKTVVRML
;
A
#
# COMPACT_ATOMS: atom_id res chain seq x y z
N LEU A 1 2.28 16.91 3.49
CA LEU A 1 2.92 15.60 3.44
C LEU A 1 3.65 15.24 4.74
N ASP A 2 4.39 16.18 5.33
CA ASP A 2 5.24 15.92 6.50
C ASP A 2 4.47 15.35 7.69
N ARG A 3 3.22 15.79 7.87
CA ARG A 3 2.36 15.31 8.94
C ARG A 3 2.16 13.79 8.91
N GLN A 4 2.17 13.18 7.72
CA GLN A 4 1.91 11.76 7.57
C GLN A 4 3.05 10.88 8.10
N TRP A 5 4.27 11.37 8.10
CA TRP A 5 5.43 10.62 8.54
C TRP A 5 5.61 10.57 10.07
N HIS A 6 4.86 11.38 10.79
CA HIS A 6 4.84 11.37 12.26
C HIS A 6 3.81 10.39 12.83
N LYS A 7 2.99 9.79 11.98
CA LYS A 7 2.03 8.77 12.37
C LYS A 7 2.71 7.42 12.52
N MET A 8 1.98 6.43 13.05
CA MET A 8 2.46 5.07 13.13
C MET A 8 2.80 4.53 11.73
N MET A 9 4.02 4.04 11.55
CA MET A 9 4.48 3.41 10.33
C MET A 9 5.19 2.11 10.68
N PHE A 10 4.65 0.98 10.23
CA PHE A 10 5.19 -0.33 10.53
C PHE A 10 5.53 -1.08 9.23
N SER A 11 6.77 -1.58 9.15
CA SER A 11 7.25 -2.38 8.02
C SER A 11 7.56 -3.78 8.48
N PHE A 12 7.13 -4.78 7.72
CA PHE A 12 7.28 -6.18 8.09
C PHE A 12 8.66 -6.74 7.75
N PHE A 13 9.22 -6.31 6.62
CA PHE A 13 10.51 -6.82 6.13
C PHE A 13 11.39 -5.69 5.65
N GLU A 14 12.71 -5.89 5.72
CA GLU A 14 13.67 -5.03 5.07
C GLU A 14 13.84 -5.48 3.62
N TYR A 15 13.66 -4.56 2.67
CA TYR A 15 13.78 -4.82 1.24
C TYR A 15 15.09 -4.24 0.71
N LEU A 16 15.98 -5.11 0.23
CA LEU A 16 17.23 -4.70 -0.37
C LEU A 16 17.03 -4.49 -1.89
N PRO A 17 17.18 -3.25 -2.40
CA PRO A 17 17.00 -2.97 -3.82
C PRO A 17 17.95 -3.75 -4.73
N MET A 18 17.52 -4.00 -5.95
CA MET A 18 18.28 -4.80 -6.93
C MET A 18 19.62 -4.17 -7.36
N GLN A 19 19.78 -2.87 -7.14
CA GLN A 19 21.08 -2.23 -7.39
C GLN A 19 22.21 -2.85 -6.55
N TYR A 20 21.89 -3.45 -5.41
CA TYR A 20 22.81 -4.23 -4.60
C TYR A 20 22.80 -5.67 -5.11
N ARG A 21 23.76 -6.00 -5.99
CA ARG A 21 23.79 -7.30 -6.67
C ARG A 21 24.08 -8.47 -5.73
N GLN A 22 24.93 -8.22 -4.72
CA GLN A 22 25.24 -9.24 -3.71
C GLN A 22 24.21 -9.19 -2.60
N ALA A 23 23.45 -10.25 -2.48
CA ALA A 23 22.42 -10.39 -1.47
C ALA A 23 22.50 -11.77 -0.84
N THR A 24 22.20 -11.83 0.46
CA THR A 24 22.07 -13.11 1.18
C THR A 24 20.88 -13.90 0.64
N GLU A 25 20.81 -15.17 0.98
CA GLU A 25 19.64 -16.00 0.64
C GLU A 25 18.35 -15.40 1.21
N ARG A 26 18.39 -14.94 2.45
CA ARG A 26 17.24 -14.29 3.10
C ARG A 26 16.79 -13.04 2.35
N GLU A 27 17.73 -12.19 1.94
CA GLU A 27 17.44 -10.99 1.18
C GLU A 27 16.81 -11.31 -0.17
N TRP A 28 17.29 -12.38 -0.85
CA TRP A 28 16.69 -12.86 -2.08
C TRP A 28 15.28 -13.41 -1.87
N GLN A 29 15.05 -14.14 -0.79
CA GLN A 29 13.73 -14.66 -0.45
C GLN A 29 12.72 -13.54 -0.24
N ILE A 30 13.12 -12.48 0.45
CA ILE A 30 12.27 -11.30 0.68
C ILE A 30 11.95 -10.61 -0.65
N ARG A 31 12.94 -10.42 -1.53
CA ARG A 31 12.72 -9.86 -2.86
C ARG A 31 11.68 -10.66 -3.65
N LYS A 32 11.85 -11.97 -3.70
CA LYS A 32 10.95 -12.88 -4.44
C LYS A 32 9.53 -12.83 -3.85
N MET A 33 9.41 -12.81 -2.54
CA MET A 33 8.13 -12.72 -1.86
C MET A 33 7.40 -11.43 -2.25
N ILE A 34 8.08 -10.28 -2.22
CA ILE A 34 7.49 -8.99 -2.55
C ILE A 34 7.11 -8.94 -4.04
N TRP A 35 7.97 -9.45 -4.94
CA TRP A 35 7.64 -9.50 -6.37
C TRP A 35 6.44 -10.39 -6.66
N SER A 36 6.36 -11.56 -6.02
CA SER A 36 5.19 -12.44 -6.14
C SER A 36 3.92 -11.76 -5.64
N PHE A 37 4.02 -11.06 -4.52
CA PHE A 37 2.90 -10.27 -3.98
C PHE A 37 2.44 -9.20 -4.99
N LYS A 38 3.37 -8.47 -5.59
CA LYS A 38 3.05 -7.45 -6.59
C LYS A 38 2.31 -8.03 -7.79
N ASP A 39 2.58 -9.27 -8.13
CA ASP A 39 1.94 -10.01 -9.23
C ASP A 39 0.65 -10.73 -8.80
N GLY A 40 0.17 -10.46 -7.60
CA GLY A 40 -1.07 -11.07 -7.09
C GLY A 40 -0.96 -12.53 -6.70
N LYS A 41 0.27 -13.02 -6.50
CA LYS A 41 0.53 -14.42 -6.16
C LYS A 41 0.82 -14.59 -4.68
N ALA A 42 0.47 -15.77 -4.13
CA ALA A 42 0.81 -16.18 -2.77
C ALA A 42 0.45 -15.16 -1.68
N TYR A 43 -0.67 -14.46 -1.86
CA TYR A 43 -1.03 -13.35 -0.97
C TYR A 43 -1.72 -13.79 0.33
N LEU A 44 -2.22 -15.03 0.44
CA LEU A 44 -3.00 -15.45 1.61
C LEU A 44 -2.19 -15.43 2.91
N ASN A 45 -0.95 -15.94 2.87
CA ASN A 45 -0.06 -15.91 4.04
C ASN A 45 0.28 -14.47 4.44
N ILE A 46 0.50 -13.62 3.46
CA ILE A 46 0.77 -12.19 3.71
C ILE A 46 -0.46 -11.53 4.31
N ALA A 47 -1.64 -11.81 3.75
CA ALA A 47 -2.90 -11.28 4.28
C ALA A 47 -3.12 -11.69 5.74
N TRP A 48 -2.82 -12.93 6.08
CA TRP A 48 -2.91 -13.43 7.46
C TRP A 48 -1.96 -12.66 8.38
N MET A 49 -0.72 -12.43 7.95
CA MET A 49 0.27 -11.69 8.71
C MET A 49 -0.17 -10.24 8.95
N ILE A 50 -0.69 -9.57 7.91
CA ILE A 50 -1.22 -8.20 8.02
C ILE A 50 -2.42 -8.17 8.98
N ALA A 51 -3.34 -9.11 8.83
CA ALA A 51 -4.53 -9.21 9.68
C ALA A 51 -4.17 -9.39 11.16
N ASN A 52 -3.20 -10.24 11.46
CA ASN A 52 -2.72 -10.43 12.82
C ASN A 52 -2.12 -9.14 13.39
N LYS A 53 -1.38 -8.39 12.59
CA LYS A 53 -0.82 -7.11 13.03
C LYS A 53 -1.92 -6.08 13.30
N LEU A 54 -2.94 -6.03 12.46
CA LEU A 54 -4.10 -5.17 12.68
C LEU A 54 -4.77 -5.48 14.03
N GLN A 55 -4.97 -6.75 14.33
CA GLN A 55 -5.57 -7.17 15.60
C GLN A 55 -4.67 -6.84 16.80
N GLN A 56 -3.35 -6.99 16.66
CA GLN A 56 -2.40 -6.63 17.70
C GLN A 56 -2.41 -5.13 18.00
N VAL A 57 -2.53 -4.30 16.98
CA VAL A 57 -2.48 -2.83 17.13
C VAL A 57 -3.82 -2.28 17.61
N PHE A 58 -4.92 -2.76 17.05
CA PHE A 58 -6.24 -2.16 17.28
C PHE A 58 -7.14 -2.99 18.19
N PHE A 59 -6.79 -4.22 18.51
CA PHE A 59 -7.60 -5.12 19.36
C PHE A 59 -9.04 -5.24 18.84
N SER A 60 -10.01 -5.16 19.70
CA SER A 60 -11.43 -5.23 19.30
C SER A 60 -11.89 -4.05 18.45
N PHE A 61 -11.12 -2.95 18.46
CA PHE A 61 -11.42 -1.76 17.67
C PHE A 61 -11.17 -1.95 16.18
N VAL A 62 -10.50 -3.04 15.78
CA VAL A 62 -10.19 -3.34 14.37
C VAL A 62 -11.45 -3.33 13.48
N LYS A 63 -12.60 -3.70 14.00
CA LYS A 63 -13.86 -3.69 13.26
C LYS A 63 -14.34 -2.30 12.84
N ASN A 64 -13.76 -1.24 13.44
CA ASN A 64 -14.04 0.15 13.10
C ASN A 64 -12.97 0.78 12.21
N ILE A 65 -11.93 0.01 11.88
CA ILE A 65 -10.80 0.48 11.06
C ILE A 65 -11.06 0.14 9.60
N VAL A 66 -10.91 1.13 8.74
CA VAL A 66 -10.94 0.96 7.28
C VAL A 66 -9.54 0.61 6.80
N PHE A 67 -9.42 -0.51 6.10
CA PHE A 67 -8.16 -0.95 5.50
C PHE A 67 -8.12 -0.50 4.04
N ALA A 68 -7.21 0.40 3.69
CA ALA A 68 -7.09 1.01 2.37
C ALA A 68 -5.69 0.83 1.81
N CYS A 69 -5.57 0.23 0.63
CA CYS A 69 -4.29 0.00 -0.05
C CYS A 69 -3.96 1.17 -0.97
N VAL A 70 -2.71 1.64 -0.95
CA VAL A 70 -2.21 2.61 -1.92
C VAL A 70 -2.30 1.97 -3.31
N PRO A 71 -3.01 2.58 -4.28
CA PRO A 71 -3.24 1.94 -5.57
C PRO A 71 -1.97 1.64 -6.35
N ALA A 72 -1.99 0.52 -7.05
CA ALA A 72 -0.95 0.17 -8.02
C ALA A 72 -0.98 1.13 -9.21
N SER A 73 -0.04 0.98 -10.14
CA SER A 73 0.16 1.95 -11.23
C SER A 73 -0.96 1.98 -12.28
N SER A 74 -1.78 0.92 -12.37
CA SER A 74 -2.90 0.85 -13.31
C SER A 74 -4.08 0.13 -12.68
N ALA A 75 -5.27 0.25 -13.29
CA ALA A 75 -6.47 -0.44 -12.84
C ALA A 75 -6.27 -1.96 -12.81
N ASP A 76 -5.70 -2.51 -13.86
CA ASP A 76 -5.47 -3.96 -13.97
C ASP A 76 -4.49 -4.46 -12.92
N LYS A 77 -3.39 -3.76 -12.72
CA LYS A 77 -2.41 -4.10 -11.68
C LYS A 77 -3.00 -3.96 -10.27
N ASN A 78 -3.83 -2.96 -10.07
CA ASN A 78 -4.48 -2.73 -8.79
C ASN A 78 -5.44 -3.86 -8.45
N GLU A 79 -6.26 -4.28 -9.41
CA GLU A 79 -7.16 -5.41 -9.24
C GLU A 79 -6.39 -6.69 -8.94
N LEU A 80 -5.38 -6.99 -9.75
CA LEU A 80 -4.55 -8.19 -9.59
C LEU A 80 -3.90 -8.25 -8.20
N ARG A 81 -3.35 -7.13 -7.76
CA ARG A 81 -2.60 -7.08 -6.49
C ARG A 81 -3.49 -7.02 -5.27
N TYR A 82 -4.55 -6.22 -5.29
CA TYR A 82 -5.24 -5.81 -4.08
C TYR A 82 -6.65 -6.33 -3.89
N LYS A 83 -7.35 -6.76 -4.94
CA LYS A 83 -8.74 -7.20 -4.79
C LYS A 83 -8.87 -8.39 -3.84
N GLY A 84 -8.19 -9.47 -4.13
CA GLY A 84 -8.21 -10.67 -3.29
C GLY A 84 -7.49 -10.46 -1.96
N PHE A 85 -6.36 -9.76 -1.98
CA PHE A 85 -5.57 -9.48 -0.80
C PHE A 85 -6.35 -8.67 0.24
N ALA A 86 -6.94 -7.54 -0.16
CA ALA A 86 -7.71 -6.71 0.76
C ALA A 86 -8.93 -7.44 1.33
N SER A 87 -9.60 -8.23 0.49
CA SER A 87 -10.70 -9.08 0.95
C SER A 87 -10.23 -10.07 2.02
N ALA A 88 -9.11 -10.74 1.80
CA ALA A 88 -8.56 -11.70 2.75
C ALA A 88 -8.13 -11.02 4.07
N VAL A 89 -7.43 -9.89 4.00
CA VAL A 89 -7.03 -9.13 5.20
C VAL A 89 -8.24 -8.77 6.04
N CYS A 90 -9.28 -8.24 5.42
CA CYS A 90 -10.46 -7.79 6.13
C CYS A 90 -11.28 -8.95 6.68
N LYS A 91 -11.37 -10.04 5.94
CA LYS A 91 -12.03 -11.26 6.41
C LYS A 91 -11.32 -11.86 7.63
N PHE A 92 -10.00 -11.91 7.63
CA PHE A 92 -9.22 -12.46 8.73
C PHE A 92 -9.18 -11.54 9.95
N SER A 93 -9.14 -10.23 9.75
CA SER A 93 -8.98 -9.25 10.84
C SER A 93 -10.28 -8.71 11.40
N GLY A 94 -11.32 -8.65 10.58
CA GLY A 94 -12.55 -7.93 10.90
C GLY A 94 -12.55 -6.46 10.50
N ALA A 95 -11.48 -5.96 9.88
CA ALA A 95 -11.42 -4.58 9.38
C ALA A 95 -12.39 -4.36 8.21
N ILE A 96 -12.69 -3.10 7.94
CA ILE A 96 -13.59 -2.68 6.86
C ILE A 96 -12.79 -2.56 5.58
N ASN A 97 -13.25 -3.23 4.51
CA ASN A 97 -12.55 -3.23 3.22
C ASN A 97 -12.89 -1.99 2.40
N ALA A 98 -11.87 -1.20 2.06
CA ALA A 98 -12.04 0.00 1.25
C ALA A 98 -11.89 -0.25 -0.26
N TYR A 99 -11.58 -1.47 -0.69
CA TYR A 99 -11.21 -1.71 -2.09
C TYR A 99 -12.26 -1.24 -3.09
N GLU A 100 -13.55 -1.58 -2.87
CA GLU A 100 -14.64 -1.20 -3.78
C GLU A 100 -14.99 0.30 -3.71
N HIS A 101 -14.45 1.03 -2.74
CA HIS A 101 -14.69 2.46 -2.54
C HIS A 101 -13.59 3.34 -3.10
N ILE A 102 -12.63 2.74 -3.80
CA ILE A 102 -11.52 3.43 -4.48
C ILE A 102 -11.48 2.94 -5.91
N ARG A 103 -11.60 3.85 -6.86
CA ARG A 103 -11.53 3.52 -8.30
C ARG A 103 -10.26 4.09 -8.89
N VAL A 104 -9.55 3.25 -9.63
CA VAL A 104 -8.30 3.63 -10.30
C VAL A 104 -8.52 3.61 -11.80
N SER A 105 -8.12 4.69 -12.48
CA SER A 105 -8.14 4.78 -13.94
C SER A 105 -6.87 5.46 -14.44
N GLY A 106 -6.49 5.21 -15.72
CA GLY A 106 -5.25 5.70 -16.30
C GLY A 106 -4.02 4.97 -15.76
N ASP A 107 -2.86 5.30 -16.33
CA ASP A 107 -1.59 4.70 -15.93
C ASP A 107 -0.66 5.74 -15.35
N ARG A 108 0.06 5.36 -14.30
CA ARG A 108 1.15 6.15 -13.76
C ARG A 108 2.39 5.93 -14.65
N LEU A 109 2.88 7.00 -15.27
CA LEU A 109 4.05 6.92 -16.14
C LEU A 109 5.32 6.64 -15.33
N ALA A 110 6.21 5.82 -15.89
CA ALA A 110 7.55 5.62 -15.34
C ALA A 110 8.36 6.92 -15.45
N ILE A 111 9.23 7.17 -14.45
CA ILE A 111 10.00 8.42 -14.34
C ILE A 111 10.83 8.70 -15.59
N HIS A 112 11.36 7.65 -16.25
CA HIS A 112 12.20 7.78 -17.45
C HIS A 112 11.41 8.05 -18.74
N GLU A 113 10.10 7.99 -18.72
CA GLU A 113 9.24 8.32 -19.87
C GLU A 113 8.78 9.78 -19.89
N LYS A 114 9.25 10.59 -18.94
CA LYS A 114 8.83 11.98 -18.75
C LYS A 114 9.25 12.94 -19.88
N PHE A 115 10.04 12.50 -20.84
CA PHE A 115 10.57 13.37 -21.89
C PHE A 115 9.73 13.45 -23.15
N ASP A 116 8.65 12.68 -23.24
CA ASP A 116 7.73 12.74 -24.38
C ASP A 116 6.48 13.52 -23.99
N SER A 117 6.35 14.73 -24.54
CA SER A 117 5.21 15.61 -24.29
C SER A 117 3.85 15.02 -24.71
N LYS A 118 3.86 14.00 -25.57
CA LYS A 118 2.63 13.32 -26.02
C LYS A 118 2.15 12.28 -25.02
N SER A 119 2.98 11.85 -24.08
CA SER A 119 2.63 10.86 -23.06
C SER A 119 1.95 11.48 -21.82
N LEU A 120 1.88 12.80 -21.74
CA LEU A 120 1.28 13.54 -20.62
C LEU A 120 -0.23 13.30 -20.43
N GLN A 121 -0.88 12.59 -21.38
CA GLN A 121 -2.33 12.35 -21.32
C GLN A 121 -2.73 11.09 -20.53
N LYS A 122 -1.77 10.29 -20.06
CA LYS A 122 -2.04 9.04 -19.33
C LYS A 122 -1.69 9.18 -17.84
N VAL A 123 -2.33 10.14 -17.17
CA VAL A 123 -2.14 10.31 -15.73
C VAL A 123 -3.09 9.38 -14.97
N GLN A 124 -2.58 8.69 -13.96
CA GLN A 124 -3.39 7.90 -13.05
C GLN A 124 -4.38 8.81 -12.32
N VAL A 125 -5.65 8.45 -12.37
CA VAL A 125 -6.71 9.14 -11.64
C VAL A 125 -7.24 8.20 -10.58
N ILE A 126 -7.30 8.68 -9.33
CA ILE A 126 -7.86 7.93 -8.20
C ILE A 126 -9.14 8.66 -7.77
N GLU A 127 -10.25 7.94 -7.81
CA GLU A 127 -11.54 8.44 -7.35
C GLU A 127 -11.94 7.74 -6.06
N PHE A 128 -12.42 8.54 -5.11
CA PHE A 128 -12.83 8.04 -3.78
C PHE A 128 -14.33 8.17 -3.60
N ASP A 129 -14.93 7.18 -2.97
CA ASP A 129 -16.28 7.26 -2.43
C ASP A 129 -16.24 8.13 -1.16
N LYS A 130 -16.47 9.43 -1.32
CA LYS A 130 -16.30 10.41 -0.25
C LYS A 130 -17.21 10.14 0.94
N ASP A 131 -18.44 9.73 0.69
CA ASP A 131 -19.41 9.47 1.76
C ASP A 131 -18.98 8.27 2.61
N PHE A 132 -18.38 7.27 1.98
CA PHE A 132 -17.84 6.13 2.71
C PHE A 132 -16.70 6.51 3.64
N PHE A 133 -15.75 7.32 3.18
CA PHE A 133 -14.55 7.65 3.96
C PHE A 133 -14.77 8.72 5.04
N ARG A 134 -15.82 9.52 4.91
CA ARG A 134 -16.06 10.64 5.86
C ARG A 134 -16.22 10.11 7.28
N GLY A 135 -15.42 10.65 8.20
CA GLY A 135 -15.44 10.27 9.60
C GLY A 135 -14.86 8.90 9.93
N LYS A 136 -14.29 8.21 8.95
CA LYS A 136 -13.69 6.88 9.18
C LYS A 136 -12.23 7.00 9.61
N LYS A 137 -11.84 6.07 10.47
CA LYS A 137 -10.43 5.86 10.84
C LYS A 137 -9.82 4.86 9.88
N ILE A 138 -8.70 5.22 9.26
CA ILE A 138 -8.14 4.49 8.13
C ILE A 138 -6.71 4.05 8.45
N LEU A 139 -6.43 2.78 8.20
CA LEU A 139 -5.07 2.23 8.18
C LEU A 139 -4.70 2.00 6.71
N VAL A 140 -3.65 2.69 6.27
CA VAL A 140 -3.17 2.61 4.88
C VAL A 140 -2.15 1.47 4.76
N PHE A 141 -2.20 0.72 3.67
CA PHE A 141 -1.23 -0.31 3.33
C PHE A 141 -0.56 0.02 2.01
N ASP A 142 0.75 -0.21 1.94
CA ASP A 142 1.49 -0.22 0.68
C ASP A 142 2.48 -1.38 0.66
N ASP A 143 2.90 -1.80 -0.54
CA ASP A 143 3.84 -2.90 -0.70
C ASP A 143 5.24 -2.53 -0.20
N ILE A 144 5.80 -1.41 -0.64
CA ILE A 144 7.15 -0.98 -0.27
C ILE A 144 7.14 0.48 0.17
N LEU A 145 7.80 0.73 1.29
CA LEU A 145 8.11 2.08 1.77
C LEU A 145 9.56 2.41 1.40
N THR A 146 9.76 3.35 0.48
CA THR A 146 11.09 3.85 0.13
C THR A 146 11.28 5.25 0.70
N LYS A 147 10.73 6.28 0.07
CA LYS A 147 10.75 7.66 0.57
C LYS A 147 9.45 8.07 1.25
N GLY A 148 8.41 7.27 1.10
CA GLY A 148 7.13 7.52 1.74
C GLY A 148 6.20 8.46 0.99
N PHE A 149 6.54 8.91 -0.21
CA PHE A 149 5.72 9.88 -0.96
C PHE A 149 4.38 9.29 -1.42
N SER A 150 4.37 8.06 -1.91
CA SER A 150 3.11 7.42 -2.35
C SER A 150 2.13 7.28 -1.20
N TYR A 151 2.62 6.80 -0.05
CA TYR A 151 1.83 6.72 1.16
C TYR A 151 1.31 8.09 1.60
N ALA A 152 2.19 9.08 1.70
CA ALA A 152 1.84 10.40 2.22
C ALA A 152 0.83 11.12 1.32
N ARG A 153 0.97 11.03 0.00
CA ARG A 153 0.01 11.60 -0.95
C ARG A 153 -1.36 10.96 -0.82
N PHE A 154 -1.40 9.64 -0.76
CA PHE A 154 -2.65 8.89 -0.63
C PHE A 154 -3.34 9.22 0.70
N ALA A 155 -2.59 9.23 1.80
CA ALA A 155 -3.09 9.59 3.11
C ALA A 155 -3.67 11.02 3.13
N CYS A 156 -2.96 11.98 2.52
CA CYS A 156 -3.46 13.35 2.40
C CYS A 156 -4.75 13.43 1.59
N GLN A 157 -4.88 12.66 0.52
CA GLN A 157 -6.10 12.63 -0.28
C GLN A 157 -7.29 12.10 0.52
N LEU A 158 -7.09 11.04 1.31
CA LEU A 158 -8.12 10.50 2.19
C LEU A 158 -8.55 11.50 3.26
N GLU A 159 -7.60 12.23 3.81
CA GLU A 159 -7.91 13.25 4.83
C GLU A 159 -8.64 14.45 4.25
N LYS A 160 -8.35 14.83 3.00
CA LYS A 160 -9.08 15.92 2.32
C LYS A 160 -10.56 15.63 2.15
N ILE A 161 -10.94 14.36 2.05
CA ILE A 161 -12.35 13.97 1.91
C ILE A 161 -13.00 13.60 3.24
N GLY A 162 -12.33 13.87 4.35
CA GLY A 162 -12.92 13.74 5.69
C GLY A 162 -12.54 12.46 6.44
N GLY A 163 -11.63 11.65 5.91
CA GLY A 163 -11.08 10.50 6.63
C GLY A 163 -10.01 10.90 7.64
N GLU A 164 -9.74 10.03 8.60
CA GLU A 164 -8.65 10.16 9.56
C GLU A 164 -7.67 9.01 9.34
N VAL A 165 -6.49 9.30 8.80
CA VAL A 165 -5.45 8.29 8.59
C VAL A 165 -4.66 8.12 9.87
N LEU A 166 -4.68 6.91 10.43
CA LEU A 166 -3.99 6.59 11.69
C LEU A 166 -2.52 6.26 11.46
N GLY A 167 -2.17 5.78 10.29
CA GLY A 167 -0.81 5.39 9.94
C GLY A 167 -0.79 4.42 8.78
N GLY A 168 0.33 3.74 8.59
CA GLY A 168 0.52 2.83 7.48
C GLY A 168 1.25 1.55 7.85
N PHE A 169 0.89 0.46 7.19
CA PHE A 169 1.63 -0.81 7.19
C PHE A 169 2.24 -1.02 5.82
N PHE A 170 3.47 -1.52 5.79
CA PHE A 170 4.22 -1.75 4.56
C PHE A 170 4.79 -3.16 4.59
N LEU A 171 4.64 -3.88 3.49
CA LEU A 171 5.20 -5.23 3.42
C LEU A 171 6.73 -5.18 3.54
N GLY A 172 7.37 -4.25 2.82
CA GLY A 172 8.81 -4.04 2.91
C GLY A 172 9.18 -2.59 3.06
N LYS A 173 10.31 -2.33 3.72
CA LYS A 173 10.95 -1.02 3.78
C LYS A 173 12.31 -1.12 3.08
N THR A 174 12.52 -0.24 2.11
CA THR A 174 13.80 -0.16 1.40
C THR A 174 14.94 0.18 2.35
N VAL A 175 16.00 -0.60 2.30
CA VAL A 175 17.23 -0.36 3.06
C VAL A 175 18.35 0.04 2.12
N VAL A 176 19.26 0.86 2.63
CA VAL A 176 20.45 1.32 1.92
C VAL A 176 21.66 0.73 2.62
N ARG A 177 22.52 0.02 1.87
CA ARG A 177 23.80 -0.41 2.39
C ARG A 177 24.81 0.71 2.17
N MET A 178 25.50 1.06 3.23
CA MET A 178 26.68 1.91 3.11
C MET A 178 27.84 1.05 2.58
N LEU A 179 28.40 1.48 1.45
CA LEU A 179 29.57 0.86 0.85
C LEU A 179 30.84 1.29 1.60
#